data_69c5837d0071cb513d8b4bc74b0e658d
#
_entry.id   69c5837d0071cb513d8b4bc74b0e658d
#
_cell.length_a   1.000
_cell.length_b   1.000
_cell.length_c   1.000
_cell.angle_alpha   90.00
_cell.angle_beta   90.00
_cell.angle_gamma   90.00
#
_symmetry.space_group_name_H-M   'P 1'
#
loop_
_entity.id
_entity.type
_entity.pdbx_description
1 polymer ?
#
loop_
_entity_poly.entity_id
_entity_poly.type
_entity_poly.pdbx_seq_one_letter_code
_entity_poly.pdbx_strand_id
1 'polypeptide(L)'
;MHERPDGSLVEVDVHIPPQAQRAVLLDNGMGAPQEYWDWVCRALPADMGYVRFNRPGYGLSTPGTRYGLEAHFELLQELRDTYIDDLPVVLAGHSLGGYLVAAYASLHPGAVRGVAHVVMIDATEVVSLRHARRTDVDRWSHQRMMMEQVFAATGLSVFRPAMNTHQQYRPEINRSHRAFLATPRNWATAHREYRDAQTYPELTRLDCPLTVITAENNIGDNTLHAGIQARLAVISERSRHHFVAGSDHESLLSVRKHAEEVTELITGEPPSESLGESWRPSTTARRIVGDAAVREEEPA
;
A
#
# COMPACT_ATOMS: atom_id res chain seq x y z
N MET A 1 -8.07 -19.34 -5.61
CA MET A 1 -6.97 -19.73 -4.71
C MET A 1 -5.75 -20.05 -5.57
N HIS A 2 -4.61 -19.52 -5.20
CA HIS A 2 -3.30 -19.82 -5.81
C HIS A 2 -2.56 -20.77 -4.87
N GLU A 3 -2.14 -21.92 -5.38
CA GLU A 3 -1.34 -22.91 -4.64
C GLU A 3 0.14 -22.60 -4.86
N ARG A 4 0.87 -22.41 -3.79
CA ARG A 4 2.30 -22.12 -3.80
C ARG A 4 3.14 -23.40 -3.79
N PRO A 5 4.41 -23.35 -4.19
CA PRO A 5 5.30 -24.51 -4.18
C PRO A 5 5.44 -25.22 -2.83
N ASP A 6 5.22 -24.52 -1.72
CA ASP A 6 5.25 -25.07 -0.36
C ASP A 6 3.90 -25.67 0.10
N GLY A 7 2.90 -25.74 -0.81
CA GLY A 7 1.57 -26.25 -0.54
C GLY A 7 0.65 -25.25 0.18
N SER A 8 1.12 -24.04 0.51
CA SER A 8 0.27 -23.00 1.07
C SER A 8 -0.67 -22.44 0.00
N LEU A 9 -1.84 -21.94 0.44
CA LEU A 9 -2.86 -21.37 -0.44
C LEU A 9 -2.95 -19.87 -0.23
N VAL A 10 -2.94 -19.10 -1.31
CA VAL A 10 -3.14 -17.64 -1.32
C VAL A 10 -4.46 -17.32 -1.98
N GLU A 11 -5.28 -16.55 -1.27
CA GLU A 11 -6.52 -16.01 -1.81
C GLU A 11 -6.19 -14.92 -2.84
N VAL A 12 -6.60 -15.15 -4.08
CA VAL A 12 -6.37 -14.23 -5.21
C VAL A 12 -7.69 -13.94 -5.92
N ASP A 13 -7.81 -12.73 -6.42
CA ASP A 13 -8.83 -12.31 -7.37
C ASP A 13 -8.12 -11.76 -8.61
N VAL A 14 -8.38 -12.40 -9.74
CA VAL A 14 -7.68 -12.17 -11.01
C VAL A 14 -8.67 -11.85 -12.09
N HIS A 15 -8.41 -10.78 -12.81
CA HIS A 15 -9.13 -10.43 -14.02
C HIS A 15 -8.16 -9.94 -15.08
N ILE A 16 -7.82 -10.80 -16.03
CA ILE A 16 -6.99 -10.47 -17.19
C ILE A 16 -7.85 -10.63 -18.45
N PRO A 17 -8.39 -9.53 -18.97
CA PRO A 17 -9.21 -9.59 -20.19
C PRO A 17 -8.35 -10.03 -21.39
N PRO A 18 -8.93 -10.73 -22.40
CA PRO A 18 -8.18 -11.21 -23.57
C PRO A 18 -7.46 -10.12 -24.36
N GLN A 19 -7.96 -8.88 -24.28
CA GLN A 19 -7.37 -7.70 -24.93
C GLN A 19 -6.43 -6.92 -24.02
N ALA A 20 -6.08 -7.42 -22.85
CA ALA A 20 -5.21 -6.71 -21.92
C ALA A 20 -3.85 -6.40 -22.56
N GLN A 21 -3.46 -5.16 -22.49
CA GLN A 21 -2.16 -4.67 -22.96
C GLN A 21 -1.17 -4.51 -21.79
N ARG A 22 -1.66 -4.48 -20.57
CA ARG A 22 -0.91 -4.36 -19.30
C ARG A 22 -1.76 -4.85 -18.14
N ALA A 23 -1.13 -5.10 -17.03
CA ALA A 23 -1.84 -5.49 -15.81
C ALA A 23 -1.29 -4.75 -14.58
N VAL A 24 -2.11 -4.65 -13.54
CA VAL A 24 -1.67 -4.15 -12.22
C VAL A 24 -1.69 -5.26 -11.20
N LEU A 25 -0.59 -5.38 -10.45
CA LEU A 25 -0.49 -6.22 -9.25
C LEU A 25 -0.69 -5.32 -8.02
N LEU A 26 -1.73 -5.61 -7.24
CA LEU A 26 -2.23 -4.75 -6.16
C LEU A 26 -1.90 -5.36 -4.79
N ASP A 27 -1.10 -4.66 -3.98
CA ASP A 27 -0.73 -5.10 -2.63
C ASP A 27 -1.34 -4.19 -1.55
N ASN A 28 -1.86 -4.80 -0.50
CA ASN A 28 -2.64 -4.14 0.53
C ASN A 28 -1.79 -3.51 1.64
N GLY A 29 -2.42 -2.61 2.39
CA GLY A 29 -1.93 -2.17 3.68
C GLY A 29 -1.88 -3.29 4.72
N MET A 30 -1.23 -3.02 5.84
CA MET A 30 -1.20 -3.92 6.98
C MET A 30 -2.61 -4.05 7.59
N GLY A 31 -3.06 -5.29 7.79
CA GLY A 31 -4.39 -5.54 8.35
C GLY A 31 -5.55 -5.18 7.40
N ALA A 32 -5.29 -5.07 6.11
CA ALA A 32 -6.29 -4.73 5.10
C ALA A 32 -6.55 -5.90 4.13
N PRO A 33 -7.82 -6.20 3.80
CA PRO A 33 -8.16 -7.24 2.84
C PRO A 33 -8.04 -6.75 1.40
N GLN A 34 -7.90 -7.70 0.46
CA GLN A 34 -7.82 -7.40 -0.99
C GLN A 34 -9.05 -6.66 -1.53
N GLU A 35 -10.18 -6.77 -0.88
CA GLU A 35 -11.42 -6.09 -1.26
C GLU A 35 -11.36 -4.57 -1.15
N TYR A 36 -10.35 -4.01 -0.46
CA TYR A 36 -10.13 -2.56 -0.44
C TYR A 36 -9.87 -1.97 -1.82
N TRP A 37 -9.41 -2.79 -2.77
CA TRP A 37 -9.19 -2.41 -4.15
C TRP A 37 -10.45 -2.42 -5.03
N ASP A 38 -11.66 -2.68 -4.47
CA ASP A 38 -12.89 -2.85 -5.26
C ASP A 38 -13.18 -1.65 -6.18
N TRP A 39 -13.08 -0.42 -5.67
CA TRP A 39 -13.32 0.77 -6.48
C TRP A 39 -12.24 0.98 -7.54
N VAL A 40 -10.97 0.73 -7.21
CA VAL A 40 -9.87 0.78 -8.17
C VAL A 40 -10.08 -0.24 -9.28
N CYS A 41 -10.31 -1.51 -8.94
CA CYS A 41 -10.52 -2.57 -9.93
C CYS A 41 -11.70 -2.28 -10.87
N ARG A 42 -12.75 -1.63 -10.36
CA ARG A 42 -13.92 -1.25 -11.17
C ARG A 42 -13.68 -0.07 -12.09
N ALA A 43 -12.75 0.78 -11.75
CA ALA A 43 -12.40 1.97 -12.52
C ALA A 43 -11.30 1.69 -13.57
N LEU A 44 -10.67 0.50 -13.53
CA LEU A 44 -9.67 0.13 -14.52
C LEU A 44 -10.25 0.12 -15.94
N PRO A 45 -9.50 0.57 -16.96
CA PRO A 45 -9.91 0.50 -18.34
C PRO A 45 -9.99 -0.95 -18.84
N ALA A 46 -10.78 -1.18 -19.87
CA ALA A 46 -11.09 -2.52 -20.39
C ALA A 46 -9.86 -3.28 -20.95
N ASP A 47 -8.78 -2.57 -21.27
CA ASP A 47 -7.51 -3.11 -21.78
C ASP A 47 -6.46 -3.32 -20.68
N MET A 48 -6.84 -3.20 -19.40
CA MET A 48 -5.95 -3.42 -18.26
C MET A 48 -6.48 -4.53 -17.35
N GLY A 49 -5.64 -5.52 -17.13
CA GLY A 49 -5.92 -6.58 -16.15
C GLY A 49 -5.51 -6.21 -14.73
N TYR A 50 -5.98 -7.00 -13.75
CA TYR A 50 -5.51 -6.89 -12.38
C TYR A 50 -5.32 -8.25 -11.71
N VAL A 51 -4.40 -8.26 -10.75
CA VAL A 51 -4.24 -9.31 -9.74
C VAL A 51 -4.22 -8.64 -8.38
N ARG A 52 -5.18 -9.00 -7.50
CA ARG A 52 -5.18 -8.61 -6.08
C ARG A 52 -5.23 -9.86 -5.22
N PHE A 53 -4.67 -9.80 -4.04
CA PHE A 53 -4.53 -10.98 -3.20
C PHE A 53 -4.54 -10.63 -1.70
N ASN A 54 -4.87 -11.62 -0.88
CA ASN A 54 -4.66 -11.56 0.55
C ASN A 54 -3.32 -12.23 0.89
N ARG A 55 -2.40 -11.50 1.51
CA ARG A 55 -1.10 -12.06 1.93
C ARG A 55 -1.28 -13.27 2.86
N PRO A 56 -0.28 -14.19 2.94
CA PRO A 56 -0.34 -15.36 3.81
C PRO A 56 -0.73 -15.03 5.25
N GLY A 57 -1.80 -15.67 5.71
CA GLY A 57 -2.38 -15.43 7.04
C GLY A 57 -3.58 -14.47 7.06
N TYR A 58 -3.85 -13.74 5.98
CA TYR A 58 -5.04 -12.89 5.83
C TYR A 58 -6.17 -13.60 5.07
N GLY A 59 -7.40 -13.22 5.38
CA GLY A 59 -8.59 -13.68 4.68
C GLY A 59 -8.67 -15.20 4.62
N LEU A 60 -8.82 -15.76 3.43
CA LEU A 60 -8.81 -17.20 3.18
C LEU A 60 -7.41 -17.77 2.91
N SER A 61 -6.39 -16.92 2.80
CA SER A 61 -5.00 -17.39 2.64
C SER A 61 -4.55 -18.18 3.86
N THR A 62 -3.89 -19.32 3.62
CA THR A 62 -3.28 -20.08 4.71
C THR A 62 -2.09 -19.31 5.31
N PRO A 63 -1.75 -19.52 6.59
CA PRO A 63 -0.48 -19.02 7.10
C PRO A 63 0.68 -19.54 6.25
N GLY A 64 1.64 -18.68 5.93
CA GLY A 64 2.85 -19.10 5.23
C GLY A 64 3.78 -19.89 6.14
N THR A 65 4.66 -20.66 5.54
CA THR A 65 5.76 -21.36 6.23
C THR A 65 6.96 -20.43 6.45
N ARG A 66 7.08 -19.41 5.59
CA ARG A 66 8.11 -18.37 5.61
C ARG A 66 7.47 -16.97 5.58
N TYR A 67 8.14 -16.00 6.17
CA TYR A 67 7.69 -14.61 6.27
C TYR A 67 8.86 -13.65 6.00
N GLY A 68 8.57 -12.36 5.98
CA GLY A 68 9.55 -11.31 5.69
C GLY A 68 9.64 -10.99 4.21
N LEU A 69 10.59 -10.11 3.84
CA LEU A 69 10.68 -9.55 2.50
C LEU A 69 10.91 -10.60 1.42
N GLU A 70 11.84 -11.53 1.61
CA GLU A 70 12.17 -12.55 0.60
C GLU A 70 10.96 -13.44 0.28
N ALA A 71 10.24 -13.90 1.32
CA ALA A 71 9.04 -14.71 1.12
C ALA A 71 7.93 -13.94 0.40
N HIS A 72 7.86 -12.63 0.63
CA HIS A 72 6.92 -11.75 -0.05
C HIS A 72 7.33 -11.50 -1.50
N PHE A 73 8.62 -11.31 -1.77
CA PHE A 73 9.14 -11.16 -3.14
C PHE A 73 8.88 -12.40 -3.98
N GLU A 74 9.13 -13.60 -3.41
CA GLU A 74 8.79 -14.86 -4.04
C GLU A 74 7.30 -14.93 -4.39
N LEU A 75 6.42 -14.51 -3.49
CA LEU A 75 4.98 -14.47 -3.75
C LEU A 75 4.61 -13.51 -4.88
N LEU A 76 5.14 -12.29 -4.88
CA LEU A 76 4.87 -11.32 -5.96
C LEU A 76 5.36 -11.87 -7.31
N GLN A 77 6.53 -12.51 -7.33
CA GLN A 77 7.07 -13.15 -8.54
C GLN A 77 6.17 -14.31 -9.01
N GLU A 78 5.75 -15.19 -8.10
CA GLU A 78 4.85 -16.31 -8.41
C GLU A 78 3.52 -15.82 -9.01
N LEU A 79 2.91 -14.79 -8.40
CA LEU A 79 1.64 -14.23 -8.88
C LEU A 79 1.79 -13.56 -10.25
N ARG A 80 2.88 -12.83 -10.45
CA ARG A 80 3.20 -12.21 -11.72
C ARG A 80 3.39 -13.23 -12.82
N ASP A 81 4.24 -14.24 -12.59
CA ASP A 81 4.58 -15.26 -13.58
C ASP A 81 3.36 -16.14 -13.92
N THR A 82 2.46 -16.36 -12.93
CA THR A 82 1.28 -17.21 -13.12
C THR A 82 0.16 -16.51 -13.85
N TYR A 83 -0.07 -15.22 -13.58
CA TYR A 83 -1.29 -14.53 -14.01
C TYR A 83 -1.07 -13.36 -14.96
N ILE A 84 0.10 -12.74 -14.95
CA ILE A 84 0.41 -11.54 -15.77
C ILE A 84 1.31 -11.92 -16.94
N ASP A 85 2.22 -12.90 -16.73
CA ASP A 85 3.13 -13.41 -17.74
C ASP A 85 3.95 -12.29 -18.41
N ASP A 86 3.93 -12.17 -19.73
CA ASP A 86 4.73 -11.22 -20.51
C ASP A 86 4.12 -9.80 -20.58
N LEU A 87 2.95 -9.56 -19.99
CA LEU A 87 2.36 -8.23 -20.00
C LEU A 87 3.20 -7.24 -19.17
N PRO A 88 3.33 -5.98 -19.63
CA PRO A 88 3.88 -4.91 -18.79
C PRO A 88 3.08 -4.79 -17.49
N VAL A 89 3.79 -4.84 -16.35
CA VAL A 89 3.15 -4.80 -15.03
C VAL A 89 3.31 -3.44 -14.36
N VAL A 90 2.20 -2.92 -13.84
CA VAL A 90 2.19 -1.84 -12.84
C VAL A 90 2.14 -2.49 -11.46
N LEU A 91 3.09 -2.15 -10.60
CA LEU A 91 3.07 -2.55 -9.19
C LEU A 91 2.45 -1.43 -8.37
N ALA A 92 1.28 -1.64 -7.79
CA ALA A 92 0.62 -0.63 -6.98
C ALA A 92 0.36 -1.15 -5.57
N GLY A 93 0.74 -0.37 -4.57
CA GLY A 93 0.57 -0.78 -3.18
C GLY A 93 0.13 0.35 -2.28
N HIS A 94 -0.75 0.03 -1.31
CA HIS A 94 -1.23 0.96 -0.31
C HIS A 94 -0.52 0.74 1.03
N SER A 95 -0.14 1.84 1.72
CA SER A 95 0.46 1.74 3.06
C SER A 95 1.70 0.83 3.05
N LEU A 96 1.72 -0.24 3.88
CA LEU A 96 2.80 -1.24 3.88
C LEU A 96 2.96 -1.90 2.51
N GLY A 97 1.87 -2.18 1.79
CA GLY A 97 1.92 -2.73 0.43
C GLY A 97 2.67 -1.81 -0.53
N GLY A 98 2.56 -0.49 -0.37
CA GLY A 98 3.33 0.49 -1.16
C GLY A 98 4.84 0.34 -0.97
N TYR A 99 5.28 0.17 0.28
CA TYR A 99 6.67 -0.18 0.55
C TYR A 99 7.06 -1.53 -0.06
N LEU A 100 6.22 -2.56 0.12
CA LEU A 100 6.53 -3.93 -0.32
C LEU A 100 6.70 -4.04 -1.83
N VAL A 101 5.85 -3.41 -2.64
CA VAL A 101 5.99 -3.43 -4.10
C VAL A 101 7.20 -2.62 -4.58
N ALA A 102 7.52 -1.51 -3.93
CA ALA A 102 8.72 -0.73 -4.24
C ALA A 102 9.99 -1.47 -3.81
N ALA A 103 9.97 -2.14 -2.66
CA ALA A 103 11.07 -2.98 -2.19
C ALA A 103 11.33 -4.16 -3.14
N TYR A 104 10.26 -4.82 -3.61
CA TYR A 104 10.38 -5.88 -4.61
C TYR A 104 11.05 -5.35 -5.89
N ALA A 105 10.59 -4.23 -6.44
CA ALA A 105 11.17 -3.65 -7.65
C ALA A 105 12.62 -3.16 -7.46
N SER A 106 12.99 -2.75 -6.24
CA SER A 106 14.33 -2.21 -5.92
C SER A 106 15.34 -3.29 -5.54
N LEU A 107 14.93 -4.29 -4.78
CA LEU A 107 15.86 -5.20 -4.08
C LEU A 107 15.86 -6.62 -4.65
N HIS A 108 14.79 -7.05 -5.31
CA HIS A 108 14.73 -8.41 -5.83
C HIS A 108 15.43 -8.49 -7.20
N PRO A 109 16.44 -9.36 -7.37
CA PRO A 109 17.19 -9.49 -8.62
C PRO A 109 16.26 -9.82 -9.81
N GLY A 110 16.30 -8.98 -10.85
CA GLY A 110 15.49 -9.19 -12.05
C GLY A 110 14.02 -8.75 -11.96
N ALA A 111 13.53 -8.34 -10.79
CA ALA A 111 12.15 -7.89 -10.61
C ALA A 111 11.75 -6.72 -11.52
N VAL A 112 12.69 -5.82 -11.81
CA VAL A 112 12.46 -4.64 -12.68
C VAL A 112 12.13 -5.04 -14.13
N ARG A 113 12.50 -6.25 -14.56
CA ARG A 113 12.20 -6.71 -15.92
C ARG A 113 10.68 -6.81 -16.10
N GLY A 114 10.15 -6.00 -17.04
CA GLY A 114 8.71 -5.92 -17.33
C GLY A 114 7.89 -5.10 -16.32
N VAL A 115 8.51 -4.51 -15.26
CA VAL A 115 7.86 -3.49 -14.43
C VAL A 115 7.84 -2.18 -15.20
N ALA A 116 6.65 -1.78 -15.62
CA ALA A 116 6.44 -0.54 -16.33
C ALA A 116 6.38 0.67 -15.39
N HIS A 117 5.86 0.48 -14.17
CA HIS A 117 5.59 1.57 -13.24
C HIS A 117 5.39 1.03 -11.82
N VAL A 118 5.86 1.77 -10.81
CA VAL A 118 5.56 1.54 -9.39
C VAL A 118 4.70 2.69 -8.88
N VAL A 119 3.61 2.37 -8.18
CA VAL A 119 2.69 3.34 -7.57
C VAL A 119 2.61 3.09 -6.07
N MET A 120 3.15 4.00 -5.29
CA MET A 120 3.12 3.98 -3.83
C MET A 120 1.98 4.87 -3.34
N ILE A 121 0.97 4.29 -2.68
CA ILE A 121 -0.23 4.99 -2.24
C ILE A 121 -0.17 5.16 -0.72
N ASP A 122 0.09 6.38 -0.27
CA ASP A 122 0.27 6.78 1.14
C ASP A 122 1.14 5.78 1.90
N ALA A 123 2.28 5.44 1.27
CA ALA A 123 3.08 4.29 1.62
C ALA A 123 3.79 4.45 2.96
N THR A 124 3.98 3.32 3.64
CA THR A 124 4.74 3.24 4.88
C THR A 124 6.23 3.46 4.61
N GLU A 125 6.85 4.36 5.36
CA GLU A 125 8.29 4.51 5.41
C GLU A 125 8.81 3.77 6.67
N VAL A 126 9.64 2.76 6.43
CA VAL A 126 10.03 1.80 7.48
C VAL A 126 10.97 2.39 8.53
N VAL A 127 11.69 3.47 8.21
CA VAL A 127 12.55 4.15 9.20
C VAL A 127 11.69 4.81 10.27
N SER A 128 10.55 5.39 9.89
CA SER A 128 9.62 5.97 10.86
C SER A 128 9.07 4.92 11.82
N LEU A 129 8.79 3.69 11.34
CA LEU A 129 8.36 2.59 12.21
C LEU A 129 9.38 2.21 13.28
N ARG A 130 10.68 2.35 12.99
CA ARG A 130 11.75 2.08 13.97
C ARG A 130 11.83 3.14 15.05
N HIS A 131 11.60 4.41 14.68
CA HIS A 131 11.58 5.55 15.59
C HIS A 131 10.27 5.65 16.37
N ALA A 132 9.24 5.05 15.87
CA ALA A 132 7.89 5.04 16.39
C ALA A 132 7.74 4.46 17.81
N ARG A 133 8.65 3.63 18.26
CA ARG A 133 8.73 3.24 19.68
C ARG A 133 8.86 4.42 20.64
N ARG A 134 9.14 5.63 20.13
CA ARG A 134 9.31 6.87 20.88
C ARG A 134 8.16 7.85 20.75
N THR A 135 7.21 7.63 19.82
CA THR A 135 6.06 8.53 19.64
C THR A 135 4.77 7.92 20.20
N ASP A 136 3.87 8.76 20.70
CA ASP A 136 2.58 8.32 21.24
C ASP A 136 1.68 7.69 20.17
N VAL A 137 1.81 8.11 18.91
CA VAL A 137 1.04 7.61 17.76
C VAL A 137 1.27 6.11 17.53
N ASP A 138 2.49 5.65 17.67
CA ASP A 138 2.83 4.25 17.39
C ASP A 138 2.53 3.31 18.55
N ARG A 139 2.68 3.81 19.77
CA ARG A 139 2.17 3.10 20.95
C ARG A 139 0.68 2.88 20.81
N TRP A 140 -0.04 3.88 20.29
CA TRP A 140 -1.48 3.78 20.05
C TRP A 140 -1.83 2.80 18.94
N SER A 141 -1.10 2.79 17.82
CA SER A 141 -1.30 1.86 16.70
C SER A 141 -1.06 0.41 17.11
N HIS A 142 0.02 0.16 17.85
CA HIS A 142 0.32 -1.17 18.41
C HIS A 142 -0.73 -1.63 19.41
N GLN A 143 -1.12 -0.77 20.35
CA GLN A 143 -2.18 -1.06 21.32
C GLN A 143 -3.52 -1.30 20.63
N ARG A 144 -3.84 -0.52 19.59
CA ARG A 144 -5.04 -0.71 18.78
C ARG A 144 -5.07 -2.09 18.13
N MET A 145 -3.98 -2.52 17.48
CA MET A 145 -3.91 -3.85 16.86
C MET A 145 -4.09 -4.98 17.89
N MET A 146 -3.48 -4.87 19.07
CA MET A 146 -3.67 -5.84 20.14
C MET A 146 -5.11 -5.88 20.67
N MET A 147 -5.73 -4.70 20.84
CA MET A 147 -7.13 -4.61 21.26
C MET A 147 -8.06 -5.21 20.21
N GLU A 148 -7.83 -4.93 18.92
CA GLU A 148 -8.62 -5.50 17.82
C GLU A 148 -8.51 -7.04 17.81
N GLN A 149 -7.33 -7.59 18.05
CA GLN A 149 -7.14 -9.03 18.16
C GLN A 149 -7.96 -9.63 19.32
N VAL A 150 -7.97 -8.97 20.48
CA VAL A 150 -8.77 -9.41 21.64
C VAL A 150 -10.27 -9.32 21.35
N PHE A 151 -10.73 -8.21 20.75
CA PHE A 151 -12.14 -8.05 20.35
C PHE A 151 -12.58 -9.10 19.33
N ALA A 152 -11.73 -9.39 18.35
CA ALA A 152 -11.97 -10.44 17.38
C ALA A 152 -12.03 -11.84 18.05
N ALA A 153 -11.10 -12.14 18.97
CA ALA A 153 -11.03 -13.41 19.68
C ALA A 153 -12.23 -13.65 20.64
N THR A 154 -12.80 -12.59 21.19
CA THR A 154 -13.97 -12.65 22.08
C THR A 154 -15.30 -12.55 21.32
N GLY A 155 -15.29 -12.34 20.01
CA GLY A 155 -16.49 -12.09 19.20
C GLY A 155 -17.13 -10.71 19.39
N LEU A 156 -16.57 -9.85 20.24
CA LEU A 156 -17.09 -8.51 20.50
C LEU A 156 -16.97 -7.57 19.30
N SER A 157 -16.07 -7.86 18.36
CA SER A 157 -15.93 -7.12 17.10
C SER A 157 -17.22 -7.08 16.27
N VAL A 158 -18.10 -8.09 16.41
CA VAL A 158 -19.39 -8.16 15.71
C VAL A 158 -20.35 -7.03 16.15
N PHE A 159 -20.23 -6.58 17.40
CA PHE A 159 -21.08 -5.53 17.96
C PHE A 159 -20.52 -4.11 17.76
N ARG A 160 -19.32 -3.98 17.18
CA ARG A 160 -18.77 -2.66 16.92
C ARG A 160 -19.56 -2.00 15.78
N PRO A 161 -20.01 -0.75 15.94
CA PRO A 161 -20.45 0.04 14.80
C PRO A 161 -19.30 0.10 13.79
N ALA A 162 -19.61 0.17 12.51
CA ALA A 162 -18.60 0.41 11.48
C ALA A 162 -17.81 1.66 11.91
N MET A 163 -16.55 1.46 12.35
CA MET A 163 -15.78 2.51 13.03
C MET A 163 -15.40 3.68 12.11
N ASN A 164 -15.57 3.51 10.80
CA ASN A 164 -15.30 4.55 9.82
C ASN A 164 -16.58 4.88 9.06
N THR A 165 -17.27 5.90 9.52
CA THR A 165 -18.45 6.49 8.85
C THR A 165 -18.13 7.06 7.46
N HIS A 166 -16.85 7.18 7.11
CA HIS A 166 -16.38 7.72 5.84
C HIS A 166 -16.11 6.65 4.77
N GLN A 167 -16.10 5.35 5.13
CA GLN A 167 -15.92 4.28 4.16
C GLN A 167 -17.17 4.09 3.31
N GLN A 168 -17.02 4.20 1.99
CA GLN A 168 -18.10 4.09 1.01
C GLN A 168 -18.01 2.80 0.20
N TYR A 169 -17.70 1.68 0.88
CA TYR A 169 -17.71 0.38 0.20
C TYR A 169 -19.13 -0.08 -0.14
N ARG A 170 -19.23 -0.89 -1.18
CA ARG A 170 -20.47 -1.57 -1.51
C ARG A 170 -20.90 -2.53 -0.40
N PRO A 171 -22.21 -2.84 -0.25
CA PRO A 171 -22.72 -3.67 0.85
C PRO A 171 -22.04 -5.04 0.97
N GLU A 172 -21.73 -5.69 -0.15
CA GLU A 172 -21.03 -6.97 -0.19
C GLU A 172 -19.58 -6.85 0.34
N ILE A 173 -18.87 -5.79 -0.05
CA ILE A 173 -17.52 -5.50 0.41
C ILE A 173 -17.52 -5.17 1.90
N ASN A 174 -18.48 -4.40 2.38
CA ASN A 174 -18.66 -4.14 3.81
C ASN A 174 -18.85 -5.42 4.63
N ARG A 175 -19.54 -6.42 4.08
CA ARG A 175 -19.74 -7.71 4.75
C ARG A 175 -18.44 -8.48 4.85
N SER A 176 -17.70 -8.59 3.74
CA SER A 176 -16.38 -9.23 3.68
C SER A 176 -15.39 -8.56 4.62
N HIS A 177 -15.34 -7.22 4.60
CA HIS A 177 -14.51 -6.42 5.50
C HIS A 177 -14.82 -6.67 6.98
N ARG A 178 -16.10 -6.69 7.37
CA ARG A 178 -16.49 -7.00 8.76
C ARG A 178 -16.06 -8.42 9.18
N ALA A 179 -16.20 -9.41 8.29
CA ALA A 179 -15.73 -10.77 8.54
C ALA A 179 -14.21 -10.81 8.72
N PHE A 180 -13.49 -10.04 7.88
CA PHE A 180 -12.04 -9.91 7.98
C PHE A 180 -11.62 -9.33 9.34
N LEU A 181 -12.22 -8.20 9.77
CA LEU A 181 -11.93 -7.56 11.05
C LEU A 181 -12.31 -8.43 12.26
N ALA A 182 -13.32 -9.28 12.12
CA ALA A 182 -13.76 -10.21 13.17
C ALA A 182 -12.90 -11.49 13.25
N THR A 183 -11.87 -11.63 12.42
CA THR A 183 -11.00 -12.81 12.37
C THR A 183 -9.71 -12.57 13.16
N PRO A 184 -9.49 -13.23 14.32
CA PRO A 184 -8.32 -12.99 15.18
C PRO A 184 -6.98 -13.23 14.48
N ARG A 185 -6.94 -14.19 13.54
CA ARG A 185 -5.74 -14.52 12.76
C ARG A 185 -5.26 -13.34 11.92
N ASN A 186 -6.17 -12.54 11.35
CA ASN A 186 -5.81 -11.38 10.55
C ASN A 186 -5.04 -10.34 11.40
N TRP A 187 -5.47 -10.12 12.63
CA TRP A 187 -4.78 -9.21 13.55
C TRP A 187 -3.45 -9.76 14.05
N ALA A 188 -3.36 -11.07 14.29
CA ALA A 188 -2.09 -11.72 14.63
C ALA A 188 -1.08 -11.59 13.46
N THR A 189 -1.56 -11.70 12.22
CA THR A 189 -0.75 -11.50 11.02
C THR A 189 -0.31 -10.04 10.88
N ALA A 190 -1.22 -9.08 11.04
CA ALA A 190 -0.88 -7.65 11.02
C ALA A 190 0.17 -7.29 12.07
N HIS A 191 0.04 -7.82 13.28
CA HIS A 191 1.00 -7.61 14.35
C HIS A 191 2.39 -8.19 14.04
N ARG A 192 2.45 -9.34 13.37
CA ARG A 192 3.72 -9.89 12.87
C ARG A 192 4.33 -9.01 11.79
N GLU A 193 3.56 -8.61 10.79
CA GLU A 193 4.02 -7.70 9.73
C GLU A 193 4.55 -6.38 10.28
N TYR A 194 3.89 -5.81 11.29
CA TYR A 194 4.36 -4.60 11.96
C TYR A 194 5.76 -4.79 12.59
N ARG A 195 6.02 -5.94 13.23
CA ARG A 195 7.34 -6.22 13.79
C ARG A 195 8.39 -6.48 12.72
N ASP A 196 8.02 -7.21 11.68
CA ASP A 196 8.93 -7.53 10.58
C ASP A 196 9.31 -6.26 9.83
N ALA A 197 8.34 -5.37 9.55
CA ALA A 197 8.56 -4.09 8.86
C ALA A 197 9.56 -3.16 9.57
N GLN A 198 9.68 -3.25 10.89
CA GLN A 198 10.70 -2.51 11.64
C GLN A 198 12.15 -2.94 11.31
N THR A 199 12.32 -4.12 10.73
CA THR A 199 13.63 -4.65 10.33
C THR A 199 13.96 -4.42 8.86
N TYR A 200 12.99 -3.97 8.06
CA TYR A 200 13.14 -3.83 6.61
C TYR A 200 14.11 -2.70 6.24
N PRO A 201 14.88 -2.84 5.16
CA PRO A 201 15.82 -1.82 4.74
C PRO A 201 15.11 -0.53 4.29
N GLU A 202 15.79 0.60 4.40
CA GLU A 202 15.37 1.84 3.77
C GLU A 202 15.50 1.74 2.25
N LEU A 203 14.53 2.27 1.52
CA LEU A 203 14.59 2.35 0.07
C LEU A 203 15.25 3.67 -0.32
N THR A 204 16.40 3.57 -0.96
CA THR A 204 17.20 4.74 -1.37
C THR A 204 17.22 4.95 -2.87
N ARG A 205 16.87 3.91 -3.66
CA ARG A 205 16.89 3.96 -5.12
C ARG A 205 15.87 3.00 -5.73
N LEU A 206 15.24 3.46 -6.82
CA LEU A 206 14.34 2.68 -7.66
C LEU A 206 14.63 2.98 -9.14
N ASP A 207 14.97 1.97 -9.91
CA ASP A 207 15.39 2.15 -11.32
C ASP A 207 14.21 2.11 -12.33
N CYS A 208 12.97 2.20 -11.86
CA CYS A 208 11.77 2.27 -12.70
C CYS A 208 10.94 3.53 -12.39
N PRO A 209 9.98 3.91 -13.27
CA PRO A 209 9.09 5.04 -13.02
C PRO A 209 8.31 4.87 -11.71
N LEU A 210 8.17 5.96 -10.97
CA LEU A 210 7.53 5.99 -9.66
C LEU A 210 6.45 7.06 -9.59
N THR A 211 5.26 6.72 -9.12
CA THR A 211 4.28 7.69 -8.65
C THR A 211 4.05 7.49 -7.15
N VAL A 212 4.20 8.55 -6.38
CA VAL A 212 3.83 8.60 -4.96
C VAL A 212 2.52 9.36 -4.85
N ILE A 213 1.51 8.74 -4.26
CA ILE A 213 0.20 9.32 -4.00
C ILE A 213 0.05 9.50 -2.50
N THR A 214 -0.29 10.70 -2.06
CA THR A 214 -0.40 11.05 -0.64
C THR A 214 -1.79 11.56 -0.32
N ALA A 215 -2.34 11.13 0.80
CA ALA A 215 -3.59 11.64 1.34
C ALA A 215 -3.40 13.06 1.91
N GLU A 216 -4.16 14.05 1.41
CA GLU A 216 -3.96 15.45 1.81
C GLU A 216 -4.24 15.68 3.29
N ASN A 217 -5.30 15.09 3.86
CA ASN A 217 -5.67 15.30 5.26
C ASN A 217 -4.68 14.67 6.26
N ASN A 218 -3.87 13.70 5.81
CA ASN A 218 -2.81 13.14 6.65
C ASN A 218 -1.63 14.12 6.83
N ILE A 219 -1.56 15.16 5.98
CA ILE A 219 -0.52 16.18 6.06
C ILE A 219 -0.84 17.22 7.14
N GLY A 220 -2.09 17.53 7.42
CA GLY A 220 -2.62 18.49 8.40
C GLY A 220 -1.58 19.07 9.38
N ASP A 221 -1.59 18.61 10.62
CA ASP A 221 -0.59 18.95 11.64
C ASP A 221 0.64 18.03 11.62
N ASN A 222 0.69 17.02 10.72
CA ASN A 222 1.77 16.03 10.63
C ASN A 222 2.80 16.38 9.55
N THR A 223 3.63 17.37 9.81
CA THR A 223 4.75 17.78 8.95
C THR A 223 5.71 16.62 8.65
N LEU A 224 5.84 15.67 9.59
CA LEU A 224 6.69 14.49 9.44
C LEU A 224 6.18 13.59 8.30
N HIS A 225 4.86 13.32 8.24
CA HIS A 225 4.30 12.47 7.18
C HIS A 225 4.51 13.08 5.78
N ALA A 226 4.30 14.39 5.63
CA ALA A 226 4.58 15.08 4.36
C ALA A 226 6.05 14.96 3.94
N GLY A 227 6.98 15.13 4.89
CA GLY A 227 8.42 14.96 4.65
C GLY A 227 8.78 13.52 4.27
N ILE A 228 8.14 12.53 4.87
CA ILE A 228 8.29 11.10 4.55
C ILE A 228 7.89 10.84 3.09
N GLN A 229 6.69 11.26 2.71
CA GLN A 229 6.18 11.03 1.36
C GLN A 229 7.01 11.77 0.29
N ALA A 230 7.51 12.96 0.61
CA ALA A 230 8.41 13.70 -0.26
C ALA A 230 9.76 12.97 -0.46
N ARG A 231 10.32 12.34 0.60
CA ARG A 231 11.54 11.50 0.48
C ARG A 231 11.30 10.28 -0.38
N LEU A 232 10.15 9.62 -0.26
CA LEU A 232 9.81 8.49 -1.12
C LEU A 232 9.70 8.92 -2.59
N ALA A 233 9.25 10.13 -2.87
CA ALA A 233 9.10 10.62 -4.22
C ALA A 233 10.44 10.88 -4.95
N VAL A 234 11.56 10.95 -4.25
CA VAL A 234 12.87 11.23 -4.87
C VAL A 234 13.77 9.99 -5.01
N ILE A 235 13.30 8.79 -4.63
CA ILE A 235 14.08 7.56 -4.80
C ILE A 235 14.18 7.08 -6.25
N SER A 236 13.39 7.64 -7.18
CA SER A 236 13.49 7.39 -8.61
C SER A 236 13.76 8.69 -9.38
N GLU A 237 14.64 8.60 -10.38
CA GLU A 237 14.91 9.71 -11.29
C GLU A 237 13.69 10.05 -12.18
N ARG A 238 12.77 9.10 -12.36
CA ARG A 238 11.51 9.26 -13.10
C ARG A 238 10.36 9.17 -12.14
N SER A 239 10.03 10.26 -11.46
CA SER A 239 9.03 10.23 -10.41
C SER A 239 8.01 11.36 -10.50
N ARG A 240 6.82 11.10 -9.94
CA ARG A 240 5.73 12.05 -9.73
C ARG A 240 5.22 11.93 -8.30
N HIS A 241 4.92 13.05 -7.66
CA HIS A 241 4.24 13.09 -6.38
C HIS A 241 2.87 13.77 -6.55
N HIS A 242 1.81 13.14 -6.09
CA HIS A 242 0.44 13.62 -6.21
C HIS A 242 -0.29 13.58 -4.87
N PHE A 243 -1.07 14.63 -4.58
CA PHE A 243 -1.91 14.72 -3.39
C PHE A 243 -3.36 14.60 -3.78
N VAL A 244 -4.08 13.65 -3.18
CA VAL A 244 -5.52 13.50 -3.39
C VAL A 244 -6.26 14.40 -2.41
N ALA A 245 -6.93 15.41 -2.95
CA ALA A 245 -7.58 16.46 -2.15
C ALA A 245 -8.71 15.91 -1.28
N GLY A 246 -8.72 16.31 0.00
CA GLY A 246 -9.73 15.92 0.98
C GLY A 246 -9.71 14.46 1.38
N SER A 247 -8.71 13.70 0.98
CA SER A 247 -8.56 12.29 1.35
C SER A 247 -7.80 12.11 2.66
N ASP A 248 -8.06 10.99 3.34
CA ASP A 248 -7.25 10.41 4.41
C ASP A 248 -6.69 9.04 3.96
N HIS A 249 -5.85 8.45 4.81
CA HIS A 249 -5.16 7.19 4.51
C HIS A 249 -6.07 6.07 4.00
N GLU A 250 -7.22 5.88 4.61
CA GLU A 250 -8.17 4.82 4.26
C GLU A 250 -9.08 5.24 3.10
N SER A 251 -9.44 6.53 3.01
CA SER A 251 -10.38 7.04 2.01
C SER A 251 -9.81 7.04 0.60
N LEU A 252 -8.48 6.98 0.42
CA LEU A 252 -7.84 6.82 -0.89
C LEU A 252 -8.37 5.60 -1.66
N LEU A 253 -8.72 4.52 -0.96
CA LEU A 253 -9.26 3.31 -1.57
C LEU A 253 -10.74 3.09 -1.26
N SER A 254 -11.24 3.61 -0.12
CA SER A 254 -12.58 3.33 0.37
C SER A 254 -13.65 4.33 -0.09
N VAL A 255 -13.25 5.50 -0.56
CA VAL A 255 -14.15 6.51 -1.12
C VAL A 255 -14.02 6.50 -2.64
N ARG A 256 -15.14 6.23 -3.32
CA ARG A 256 -15.17 6.03 -4.77
C ARG A 256 -14.45 7.12 -5.56
N LYS A 257 -14.71 8.40 -5.26
CA LYS A 257 -14.09 9.55 -5.94
C LYS A 257 -12.55 9.52 -5.83
N HIS A 258 -12.03 9.24 -4.63
CA HIS A 258 -10.58 9.20 -4.41
C HIS A 258 -9.96 7.98 -5.09
N ALA A 259 -10.64 6.81 -5.04
CA ALA A 259 -10.16 5.60 -5.70
C ALA A 259 -10.17 5.73 -7.24
N GLU A 260 -11.12 6.47 -7.82
CA GLU A 260 -11.12 6.81 -9.25
C GLU A 260 -9.90 7.66 -9.61
N GLU A 261 -9.56 8.70 -8.82
CA GLU A 261 -8.36 9.52 -9.01
C GLU A 261 -7.07 8.71 -8.83
N VAL A 262 -7.01 7.83 -7.82
CA VAL A 262 -5.91 6.86 -7.66
C VAL A 262 -5.77 5.97 -8.89
N THR A 263 -6.89 5.50 -9.46
CA THR A 263 -6.89 4.66 -10.67
C THR A 263 -6.36 5.40 -11.88
N GLU A 264 -6.72 6.67 -12.07
CA GLU A 264 -6.16 7.50 -13.14
C GLU A 264 -4.63 7.60 -13.06
N LEU A 265 -4.07 7.67 -11.85
CA LEU A 265 -2.61 7.70 -11.64
C LEU A 265 -1.95 6.33 -11.84
N ILE A 266 -2.64 5.22 -11.55
CA ILE A 266 -2.18 3.86 -11.82
C ILE A 266 -2.17 3.59 -13.33
N THR A 267 -3.20 4.04 -14.04
CA THR A 267 -3.42 3.74 -15.46
C THR A 267 -2.80 4.75 -16.41
N GLY A 268 -2.43 5.92 -15.91
CA GLY A 268 -1.81 6.99 -16.69
C GLY A 268 -0.42 6.64 -17.20
N GLU A 269 0.10 7.49 -18.07
CA GLU A 269 1.49 7.37 -18.56
C GLU A 269 2.47 7.47 -17.38
N PRO A 270 3.41 6.52 -17.26
CA PRO A 270 4.48 6.60 -16.28
C PRO A 270 5.27 7.91 -16.43
N PRO A 271 5.79 8.49 -15.34
CA PRO A 271 6.63 9.68 -15.46
C PRO A 271 7.89 9.37 -16.28
N SER A 272 8.17 10.19 -17.30
CA SER A 272 9.32 10.03 -18.22
C SER A 272 10.58 10.75 -17.74
N GLU A 273 10.42 11.77 -16.90
CA GLU A 273 11.50 12.60 -16.35
C GLU A 273 11.32 12.78 -14.84
N SER A 274 12.42 13.16 -14.16
CA SER A 274 12.36 13.50 -12.74
C SER A 274 11.49 14.74 -12.51
N LEU A 275 11.05 14.92 -11.28
CA LEU A 275 10.32 16.10 -10.77
C LEU A 275 11.04 17.44 -11.04
N GLY A 276 11.28 17.75 -12.31
CA GLY A 276 11.59 19.10 -12.76
C GLY A 276 10.32 19.95 -12.72
N GLU A 277 10.23 20.87 -11.75
CA GLU A 277 9.36 22.06 -11.71
C GLU A 277 7.82 21.93 -11.74
N SER A 278 7.19 20.78 -11.96
CA SER A 278 5.72 20.70 -12.00
C SER A 278 5.05 20.52 -10.63
N TRP A 279 5.80 20.12 -9.60
CA TRP A 279 5.27 20.04 -8.24
C TRP A 279 5.32 21.41 -7.57
N ARG A 280 4.20 22.10 -7.55
CA ARG A 280 4.01 23.28 -6.70
C ARG A 280 3.05 22.88 -5.57
N PRO A 281 3.53 22.72 -4.33
CA PRO A 281 2.61 22.54 -3.19
C PRO A 281 1.61 23.70 -3.18
N SER A 282 0.37 23.41 -2.77
CA SER A 282 -0.57 24.45 -2.37
C SER A 282 0.14 25.38 -1.39
N THR A 283 -0.31 26.64 -1.26
CA THR A 283 0.36 27.64 -0.42
C THR A 283 0.55 27.15 1.02
N THR A 284 -0.31 26.26 1.50
CA THR A 284 -0.25 25.61 2.82
C THR A 284 0.89 24.58 2.88
N ALA A 285 1.04 23.71 1.86
CA ALA A 285 2.10 22.71 1.81
C ALA A 285 3.50 23.32 1.62
N ARG A 286 3.63 24.48 0.95
CA ARG A 286 4.90 25.21 0.83
C ARG A 286 5.44 25.70 2.17
N ARG A 287 4.57 26.11 3.07
CA ARG A 287 4.94 26.58 4.40
C ARG A 287 5.49 25.45 5.26
N ILE A 288 4.93 24.25 5.11
CA ILE A 288 5.27 23.05 5.88
C ILE A 288 6.64 22.50 5.46
N VAL A 289 6.91 22.41 4.15
CA VAL A 289 8.18 21.85 3.63
C VAL A 289 9.36 22.82 3.86
N GLY A 290 9.12 24.13 3.77
CA GLY A 290 10.15 25.15 4.03
C GLY A 290 10.61 25.16 5.49
N ASP A 291 9.70 25.02 6.46
CA ASP A 291 10.01 25.03 7.89
C ASP A 291 10.69 23.73 8.38
N ALA A 292 10.48 22.60 7.71
CA ALA A 292 11.13 21.33 8.03
C ALA A 292 12.61 21.31 7.59
N ALA A 293 12.92 21.86 6.43
CA ALA A 293 14.29 21.93 5.91
C ALA A 293 15.19 22.85 6.73
N VAL A 294 14.64 23.88 7.38
CA VAL A 294 15.43 24.83 8.20
C VAL A 294 15.77 24.30 9.59
N ARG A 295 15.09 23.27 10.10
CA ARG A 295 15.31 22.74 11.45
C ARG A 295 16.36 21.63 11.53
N GLU A 296 16.85 21.10 10.42
CA GLU A 296 17.89 20.07 10.39
C GLU A 296 19.34 20.64 10.37
N GLU A 297 19.52 21.96 10.29
CA GLU A 297 20.84 22.61 10.19
C GLU A 297 21.38 23.24 11.50
N GLU A 298 20.76 23.08 12.66
CA GLU A 298 21.36 23.50 13.93
C GLU A 298 21.90 22.32 14.74
N PRO A 299 23.23 22.05 14.70
CA PRO A 299 23.85 21.16 15.67
C PRO A 299 23.99 21.88 17.03
N ALA A 300 23.50 21.22 18.05
CA ALA A 300 23.75 21.60 19.43
C ALA A 300 25.17 21.19 19.86
#